data_d758bfab0b14360def8cd6b20c52d478
#
_entry.id   d758bfab0b14360def8cd6b20c52d478
#
_cell.length_a   1.000
_cell.length_b   1.000
_cell.length_c   1.000
_cell.angle_alpha   90.00
_cell.angle_beta   90.00
_cell.angle_gamma   90.00
#
_symmetry.space_group_name_H-M   'P 1'
#
loop_
_entity.id
_entity.type
_entity.pdbx_description
1 polymer ?
#
loop_
_entity_poly.entity_id
_entity_poly.type
_entity_poly.pdbx_seq_one_letter_code
_entity_poly.pdbx_strand_id
1 'polypeptide(L)'
;MCIRDRLYIYEDYNLLQPIKSNVLDSNIPMHLKSPENKWFALSKRSRVIVASKTRVEENTIKRIEDLAKPEWKGRICSRPGSHVYNRALMASIIAAHGEEKAEKWAASFVNNLARRPQGNDRAQVKAIFEGQCDIAIINNYYFGKLKYSEDKQQQKWAEAVNLIFPNQEKNDRGAHMNISGGGVAIHSKNKDNAIMLLEFLSEEMSQNLYGKINFEYPVNPSIEPSEELAGWGIPIEDKIPIIKIAELGPLAQKIIDRVGW
;
A
#
# COMPACT_ATOMS: atom_id res chain seq x y z
N MET A 1 -2.03 -14.15 7.26
CA MET A 1 -1.46 -12.79 7.33
C MET A 1 -2.55 -11.80 6.93
N CYS A 2 -2.89 -10.87 7.79
CA CYS A 2 -4.02 -9.96 7.58
C CYS A 2 -3.54 -8.58 7.14
N ILE A 3 -4.32 -7.95 6.26
CA ILE A 3 -4.14 -6.57 5.86
C ILE A 3 -4.69 -5.68 6.98
N ARG A 4 -4.05 -4.58 7.23
CA ARG A 4 -4.25 -3.55 8.24
C ARG A 4 -5.68 -3.34 8.78
N ASP A 5 -6.67 -3.08 7.91
CA ASP A 5 -8.05 -2.81 8.32
C ASP A 5 -8.70 -4.00 9.05
N ARG A 6 -8.32 -5.23 8.66
CA ARG A 6 -8.79 -6.42 9.36
C ARG A 6 -8.15 -6.58 10.73
N LEU A 7 -6.86 -6.25 10.89
CA LEU A 7 -6.19 -6.30 12.19
C LEU A 7 -6.86 -5.35 13.18
N TYR A 8 -7.17 -4.12 12.73
CA TYR A 8 -7.92 -3.16 13.53
C TYR A 8 -9.34 -3.67 13.88
N ILE A 9 -10.06 -4.21 12.89
CA ILE A 9 -11.39 -4.79 13.12
C ILE A 9 -11.32 -5.94 14.15
N TYR A 10 -10.32 -6.82 14.06
CA TYR A 10 -10.17 -7.91 15.03
C TYR A 10 -9.85 -7.39 16.43
N GLU A 11 -9.08 -6.32 16.54
CA GLU A 11 -8.82 -5.65 17.81
C GLU A 11 -10.11 -5.02 18.39
N ASP A 12 -10.85 -4.28 17.59
CA ASP A 12 -12.09 -3.60 17.94
C ASP A 12 -13.17 -4.59 18.44
N TYR A 13 -13.24 -5.76 17.80
CA TYR A 13 -14.11 -6.87 18.23
C TYR A 13 -13.51 -7.73 19.35
N ASN A 14 -12.38 -7.35 19.97
CA ASN A 14 -11.70 -8.10 21.02
C ASN A 14 -11.38 -9.56 20.63
N LEU A 15 -11.04 -9.80 19.37
CA LEU A 15 -10.69 -11.13 18.87
C LEU A 15 -9.21 -11.47 18.99
N LEU A 16 -8.38 -10.55 19.49
CA LEU A 16 -6.94 -10.72 19.64
C LEU A 16 -6.52 -10.60 21.10
N GLN A 17 -5.54 -11.43 21.50
CA GLN A 17 -4.89 -11.36 22.80
C GLN A 17 -3.78 -10.30 22.80
N PRO A 18 -3.56 -9.57 23.91
CA PRO A 18 -2.37 -8.74 24.06
C PRO A 18 -1.12 -9.63 24.17
N ILE A 19 -0.04 -9.17 23.53
CA ILE A 19 1.25 -9.84 23.47
C ILE A 19 2.28 -9.02 24.25
N LYS A 20 3.08 -9.66 25.07
CA LYS A 20 4.27 -9.09 25.71
C LYS A 20 5.49 -9.77 25.10
N SER A 21 6.30 -9.04 24.37
CA SER A 21 7.52 -9.55 23.75
C SER A 21 8.52 -8.42 23.57
N ASN A 22 9.66 -8.54 24.22
CA ASN A 22 10.77 -7.58 24.06
C ASN A 22 11.35 -7.61 22.63
N VAL A 23 11.29 -8.78 21.97
CA VAL A 23 11.76 -8.94 20.58
C VAL A 23 10.87 -8.14 19.63
N LEU A 24 9.55 -8.32 19.73
CA LEU A 24 8.60 -7.55 18.87
C LEU A 24 8.65 -6.05 19.17
N ASP A 25 8.83 -5.68 20.45
CA ASP A 25 8.93 -4.27 20.84
C ASP A 25 10.20 -3.60 20.33
N SER A 26 11.30 -4.35 20.24
CA SER A 26 12.57 -3.88 19.66
C SER A 26 12.54 -3.81 18.14
N ASN A 27 11.95 -4.82 17.50
CA ASN A 27 12.01 -4.98 16.04
C ASN A 27 10.93 -4.18 15.29
N ILE A 28 9.84 -3.80 15.95
CA ILE A 28 8.68 -3.18 15.29
C ILE A 28 8.38 -1.81 15.90
N PRO A 29 8.57 -0.71 15.15
CA PRO A 29 8.27 0.64 15.60
C PRO A 29 6.83 0.82 16.09
N MET A 30 6.62 1.68 17.08
CA MET A 30 5.31 1.91 17.72
C MET A 30 4.19 2.27 16.74
N HIS A 31 4.48 3.01 15.68
CA HIS A 31 3.47 3.39 14.68
C HIS A 31 3.05 2.24 13.75
N LEU A 32 3.73 1.09 13.83
CA LEU A 32 3.47 -0.13 13.04
C LEU A 32 2.88 -1.27 13.86
N LYS A 33 2.40 -1.01 15.07
CA LYS A 33 1.74 -2.01 15.93
C LYS A 33 0.51 -1.43 16.63
N SER A 34 -0.30 -2.30 17.23
CA SER A 34 -1.42 -1.92 18.08
C SER A 34 -0.92 -1.17 19.32
N PRO A 35 -1.57 -0.07 19.74
CA PRO A 35 -1.29 0.58 21.01
C PRO A 35 -1.42 -0.37 22.21
N GLU A 36 -2.31 -1.38 22.13
CA GLU A 36 -2.52 -2.41 23.14
C GLU A 36 -1.69 -3.69 22.91
N ASN A 37 -0.74 -3.66 21.96
CA ASN A 37 0.09 -4.79 21.58
C ASN A 37 -0.71 -6.04 21.15
N LYS A 38 -1.86 -5.88 20.52
CA LYS A 38 -2.71 -6.99 20.05
C LYS A 38 -2.35 -7.47 18.65
N TRP A 39 -1.71 -6.62 17.85
CA TRP A 39 -1.17 -6.97 16.53
C TRP A 39 0.11 -6.19 16.22
N PHE A 40 0.91 -6.76 15.32
CA PHE A 40 2.21 -6.25 14.89
C PHE A 40 2.32 -6.32 13.37
N ALA A 41 2.86 -5.29 12.75
CA ALA A 41 3.24 -5.33 11.35
C ALA A 41 4.43 -6.28 11.14
N LEU A 42 4.45 -6.96 10.00
CA LEU A 42 5.53 -7.90 9.63
C LEU A 42 6.18 -7.52 8.29
N SER A 43 5.50 -6.75 7.47
CA SER A 43 6.06 -6.16 6.25
C SER A 43 5.31 -4.90 5.86
N LYS A 44 5.96 -4.05 5.04
CA LYS A 44 5.38 -2.79 4.51
C LYS A 44 5.34 -2.81 3.00
N ARG A 45 4.37 -2.12 2.43
CA ARG A 45 4.25 -1.89 0.99
C ARG A 45 3.66 -0.52 0.71
N SER A 46 4.09 0.09 -0.39
CA SER A 46 3.62 1.40 -0.83
C SER A 46 2.54 1.28 -1.90
N ARG A 47 1.58 2.20 -1.88
CA ARG A 47 0.77 2.51 -3.06
C ARG A 47 1.58 3.43 -3.95
N VAL A 48 1.96 2.92 -5.12
CA VAL A 48 2.78 3.61 -6.11
C VAL A 48 1.97 3.93 -7.35
N ILE A 49 2.47 4.89 -8.11
CA ILE A 49 1.96 5.19 -9.44
C ILE A 49 2.83 4.43 -10.43
N VAL A 50 2.21 3.82 -11.44
CA VAL A 50 2.88 3.32 -12.63
C VAL A 50 2.41 4.13 -13.83
N ALA A 51 3.36 4.57 -14.65
CA ALA A 51 3.11 5.41 -15.81
C ALA A 51 3.79 4.85 -17.05
N SER A 52 3.14 4.95 -18.21
CA SER A 52 3.68 4.52 -19.49
C SER A 52 4.99 5.24 -19.80
N LYS A 53 6.06 4.50 -20.08
CA LYS A 53 7.37 5.06 -20.46
C LYS A 53 7.35 5.91 -21.73
N THR A 54 6.41 5.64 -22.62
CA THR A 54 6.37 6.28 -23.95
C THR A 54 5.30 7.36 -24.09
N ARG A 55 4.30 7.38 -23.19
CA ARG A 55 3.15 8.29 -23.29
C ARG A 55 3.02 9.27 -22.12
N VAL A 56 3.80 9.11 -21.07
CA VAL A 56 3.87 10.01 -19.94
C VAL A 56 5.30 10.50 -19.80
N GLU A 57 5.49 11.81 -19.86
CA GLU A 57 6.80 12.43 -19.70
C GLU A 57 7.31 12.25 -18.26
N GLU A 58 8.59 11.96 -18.11
CA GLU A 58 9.21 11.80 -16.80
C GLU A 58 9.07 13.06 -15.94
N ASN A 59 8.93 12.86 -14.63
CA ASN A 59 8.79 13.92 -13.63
C ASN A 59 7.53 14.81 -13.73
N THR A 60 6.56 14.49 -14.60
CA THR A 60 5.27 15.21 -14.64
C THR A 60 4.34 14.84 -13.50
N ILE A 61 4.49 13.63 -12.94
CA ILE A 61 3.70 13.14 -11.81
C ILE A 61 4.64 12.99 -10.61
N LYS A 62 4.44 13.81 -9.59
CA LYS A 62 5.25 13.80 -8.37
C LYS A 62 4.45 13.39 -7.14
N ARG A 63 3.14 13.65 -7.14
CA ARG A 63 2.24 13.45 -6.02
C ARG A 63 1.05 12.61 -6.42
N ILE A 64 0.47 11.90 -5.47
CA ILE A 64 -0.79 11.19 -5.72
C ILE A 64 -1.91 12.18 -6.05
N GLU A 65 -1.83 13.38 -5.50
CA GLU A 65 -2.76 14.48 -5.74
C GLU A 65 -2.74 14.97 -7.19
N ASP A 66 -1.61 14.83 -7.90
CA ASP A 66 -1.48 15.22 -9.32
C ASP A 66 -2.41 14.43 -10.25
N LEU A 67 -2.84 13.23 -9.84
CA LEU A 67 -3.75 12.41 -10.62
C LEU A 67 -5.16 13.01 -10.76
N ALA A 68 -5.48 14.03 -9.98
CA ALA A 68 -6.73 14.81 -10.12
C ALA A 68 -6.64 15.94 -11.15
N LYS A 69 -5.46 16.23 -11.71
CA LYS A 69 -5.29 17.30 -12.71
C LYS A 69 -6.02 16.96 -14.00
N PRO A 70 -6.64 17.95 -14.68
CA PRO A 70 -7.46 17.72 -15.88
C PRO A 70 -6.68 17.19 -17.09
N GLU A 71 -5.37 17.37 -17.12
CA GLU A 71 -4.48 16.85 -18.18
C GLU A 71 -4.47 15.32 -18.26
N TRP A 72 -4.92 14.65 -17.21
CA TRP A 72 -5.02 13.19 -17.14
C TRP A 72 -6.39 12.64 -17.54
N LYS A 73 -7.29 13.48 -18.03
CA LYS A 73 -8.65 13.06 -18.42
C LYS A 73 -8.63 11.91 -19.43
N GLY A 74 -9.29 10.80 -19.08
CA GLY A 74 -9.36 9.61 -19.91
C GLY A 74 -8.05 8.82 -20.00
N ARG A 75 -7.08 9.04 -19.07
CA ARG A 75 -5.75 8.45 -19.15
C ARG A 75 -5.39 7.54 -17.97
N ILE A 76 -6.28 7.42 -16.97
CA ILE A 76 -6.01 6.66 -15.74
C ILE A 76 -6.81 5.38 -15.71
N CYS A 77 -6.16 4.26 -15.34
CA CYS A 77 -6.83 3.01 -14.99
C CYS A 77 -6.79 2.78 -13.49
N SER A 78 -7.87 2.24 -12.94
CA SER A 78 -7.94 1.87 -11.53
C SER A 78 -8.70 0.56 -11.34
N ARG A 79 -8.30 -0.18 -10.31
CA ARG A 79 -9.16 -1.20 -9.72
C ARG A 79 -10.30 -0.52 -8.95
N PRO A 80 -11.41 -1.26 -8.60
CA PRO A 80 -12.51 -0.67 -7.82
C PRO A 80 -12.04 0.03 -6.56
N GLY A 81 -12.57 1.23 -6.32
CA GLY A 81 -12.26 2.05 -5.14
C GLY A 81 -12.62 1.34 -3.83
N SER A 82 -13.70 0.56 -3.83
CA SER A 82 -14.15 -0.26 -2.68
C SER A 82 -13.14 -1.33 -2.25
N HIS A 83 -12.15 -1.66 -3.10
CA HIS A 83 -11.12 -2.59 -2.70
C HIS A 83 -10.25 -2.00 -1.57
N VAL A 84 -9.90 -2.83 -0.60
CA VAL A 84 -9.18 -2.48 0.62
C VAL A 84 -7.94 -1.59 0.40
N TYR A 85 -7.22 -1.74 -0.74
CA TYR A 85 -6.03 -0.92 -1.02
C TYR A 85 -6.40 0.53 -1.38
N ASN A 86 -7.42 0.73 -2.20
CA ASN A 86 -7.86 2.06 -2.59
C ASN A 86 -8.63 2.75 -1.47
N ARG A 87 -9.45 2.01 -0.71
CA ARG A 87 -10.09 2.53 0.51
C ARG A 87 -9.06 3.05 1.51
N ALA A 88 -7.95 2.33 1.67
CA ALA A 88 -6.87 2.76 2.53
C ALA A 88 -6.12 3.99 2.02
N LEU A 89 -5.87 4.06 0.70
CA LEU A 89 -5.31 5.25 0.06
C LEU A 89 -6.26 6.45 0.26
N MET A 90 -7.56 6.26 0.02
CA MET A 90 -8.56 7.30 0.24
C MET A 90 -8.56 7.79 1.70
N ALA A 91 -8.50 6.88 2.67
CA ALA A 91 -8.37 7.21 4.08
C ALA A 91 -7.10 8.03 4.39
N SER A 92 -5.96 7.75 3.72
CA SER A 92 -4.74 8.55 3.87
C SER A 92 -4.89 9.96 3.30
N ILE A 93 -5.61 10.12 2.21
CA ILE A 93 -5.90 11.44 1.61
C ILE A 93 -6.84 12.25 2.52
N ILE A 94 -7.85 11.60 3.11
CA ILE A 94 -8.72 12.24 4.10
C ILE A 94 -7.92 12.70 5.32
N ALA A 95 -7.04 11.85 5.84
CA ALA A 95 -6.21 12.20 6.99
C ALA A 95 -5.28 13.38 6.72
N ALA A 96 -4.75 13.49 5.50
CA ALA A 96 -3.83 14.55 5.10
C ALA A 96 -4.53 15.88 4.77
N HIS A 97 -5.72 15.85 4.17
CA HIS A 97 -6.34 17.03 3.56
C HIS A 97 -7.73 17.36 4.11
N GLY A 98 -8.32 16.49 4.92
CA GLY A 98 -9.71 16.58 5.37
C GLY A 98 -10.71 16.04 4.34
N GLU A 99 -11.95 15.80 4.80
CA GLU A 99 -13.00 15.14 4.03
C GLU A 99 -13.31 15.87 2.71
N GLU A 100 -13.59 17.18 2.78
CA GLU A 100 -14.01 17.97 1.61
C GLU A 100 -12.99 17.98 0.47
N LYS A 101 -11.70 18.22 0.81
CA LYS A 101 -10.63 18.24 -0.21
C LYS A 101 -10.37 16.85 -0.77
N ALA A 102 -10.44 15.82 0.07
CA ALA A 102 -10.28 14.44 -0.32
C ALA A 102 -11.40 13.97 -1.26
N GLU A 103 -12.63 14.38 -1.01
CA GLU A 103 -13.76 14.09 -1.90
C GLU A 103 -13.65 14.80 -3.25
N LYS A 104 -13.24 16.08 -3.27
CA LYS A 104 -12.96 16.83 -4.49
C LYS A 104 -11.84 16.15 -5.32
N TRP A 105 -10.77 15.72 -4.64
CA TRP A 105 -9.71 14.95 -5.29
C TRP A 105 -10.25 13.66 -5.90
N ALA A 106 -11.02 12.88 -5.15
CA ALA A 106 -11.58 11.61 -5.62
C ALA A 106 -12.51 11.79 -6.81
N ALA A 107 -13.38 12.81 -6.80
CA ALA A 107 -14.26 13.13 -7.92
C ALA A 107 -13.46 13.49 -9.18
N SER A 108 -12.42 14.32 -9.04
CA SER A 108 -11.54 14.69 -10.16
C SER A 108 -10.75 13.48 -10.68
N PHE A 109 -10.24 12.64 -9.79
CA PHE A 109 -9.59 11.39 -10.15
C PHE A 109 -10.51 10.45 -10.94
N VAL A 110 -11.76 10.28 -10.50
CA VAL A 110 -12.76 9.47 -11.20
C VAL A 110 -13.08 10.03 -12.59
N ASN A 111 -13.18 11.35 -12.73
CA ASN A 111 -13.36 12.02 -14.04
C ASN A 111 -12.18 11.79 -15.00
N ASN A 112 -11.00 11.46 -14.47
CA ASN A 112 -9.81 11.19 -15.26
C ASN A 112 -9.66 9.70 -15.66
N LEU A 113 -10.57 8.84 -15.22
CA LEU A 113 -10.51 7.42 -15.56
C LEU A 113 -10.80 7.19 -17.05
N ALA A 114 -9.98 6.36 -17.67
CA ALA A 114 -10.14 5.92 -19.06
C ALA A 114 -11.30 4.92 -19.24
N ARG A 115 -11.64 4.21 -18.16
CA ARG A 115 -12.68 3.18 -18.15
C ARG A 115 -13.22 2.98 -16.73
N ARG A 116 -14.35 2.29 -16.61
CA ARG A 116 -14.87 1.89 -15.29
C ARG A 116 -13.81 1.12 -14.51
N PRO A 117 -13.67 1.38 -13.20
CA PRO A 117 -12.75 0.64 -12.33
C PRO A 117 -13.01 -0.87 -12.39
N GLN A 118 -11.96 -1.66 -12.68
CA GLN A 118 -12.07 -3.11 -12.80
C GLN A 118 -10.73 -3.83 -12.63
N GLY A 119 -10.77 -5.13 -12.43
CA GLY A 119 -9.59 -5.97 -12.35
C GLY A 119 -8.75 -5.74 -11.09
N ASN A 120 -7.57 -6.35 -11.05
CA ASN A 120 -6.57 -6.22 -9.99
C ASN A 120 -5.40 -5.33 -10.43
N ASP A 121 -4.41 -5.14 -9.55
CA ASP A 121 -3.26 -4.26 -9.83
C ASP A 121 -2.45 -4.72 -11.07
N ARG A 122 -2.30 -6.03 -11.31
CA ARG A 122 -1.63 -6.54 -12.53
C ARG A 122 -2.41 -6.19 -13.79
N ALA A 123 -3.74 -6.25 -13.73
CA ALA A 123 -4.60 -5.89 -14.85
C ALA A 123 -4.50 -4.39 -15.20
N GLN A 124 -4.13 -3.53 -14.25
CA GLN A 124 -3.89 -2.12 -14.55
C GLN A 124 -2.60 -1.94 -15.34
N VAL A 125 -1.51 -2.62 -14.96
CA VAL A 125 -0.24 -2.57 -15.70
C VAL A 125 -0.41 -3.14 -17.12
N LYS A 126 -1.15 -4.27 -17.25
CA LYS A 126 -1.54 -4.81 -18.55
C LYS A 126 -2.28 -3.78 -19.40
N ALA A 127 -3.24 -3.07 -18.82
CA ALA A 127 -4.02 -2.06 -19.54
C ALA A 127 -3.15 -0.89 -20.05
N ILE A 128 -2.12 -0.48 -19.30
CA ILE A 128 -1.15 0.50 -19.76
C ILE A 128 -0.35 -0.07 -20.95
N PHE A 129 0.14 -1.30 -20.84
CA PHE A 129 0.85 -1.96 -21.94
C PHE A 129 0.01 -2.02 -23.22
N GLU A 130 -1.29 -2.32 -23.09
CA GLU A 130 -2.25 -2.41 -24.21
C GLU A 130 -2.73 -1.04 -24.72
N GLY A 131 -2.30 0.07 -24.13
CA GLY A 131 -2.70 1.43 -24.55
C GLY A 131 -4.11 1.84 -24.14
N GLN A 132 -4.75 1.10 -23.22
CA GLN A 132 -6.10 1.44 -22.73
C GLN A 132 -6.09 2.64 -21.77
N CYS A 133 -4.95 2.91 -21.15
CA CYS A 133 -4.67 4.05 -20.29
C CYS A 133 -3.16 4.27 -20.20
N ASP A 134 -2.74 5.35 -19.56
CA ASP A 134 -1.32 5.71 -19.47
C ASP A 134 -0.79 5.63 -18.04
N ILE A 135 -1.66 5.68 -17.06
CA ILE A 135 -1.32 5.78 -15.64
C ILE A 135 -2.20 4.85 -14.83
N ALA A 136 -1.64 4.26 -13.77
CA ALA A 136 -2.43 3.52 -12.79
C ALA A 136 -1.80 3.59 -11.38
N ILE A 137 -2.59 3.24 -10.36
CA ILE A 137 -2.16 3.09 -8.97
C ILE A 137 -2.12 1.59 -8.64
N ILE A 138 -0.97 1.11 -8.17
CA ILE A 138 -0.77 -0.29 -7.76
C ILE A 138 -0.03 -0.37 -6.43
N ASN A 139 0.03 -1.55 -5.80
CA ASN A 139 1.02 -1.80 -4.77
C ASN A 139 2.37 -2.15 -5.43
N ASN A 140 3.47 -1.63 -4.86
CA ASN A 140 4.83 -1.80 -5.41
C ASN A 140 5.19 -3.27 -5.66
N TYR A 141 4.81 -4.19 -4.79
CA TYR A 141 5.14 -5.60 -4.94
C TYR A 141 4.53 -6.24 -6.19
N TYR A 142 3.44 -5.72 -6.75
CA TYR A 142 2.93 -6.22 -8.03
C TYR A 142 3.84 -5.90 -9.20
N PHE A 143 4.53 -4.75 -9.15
CA PHE A 143 5.57 -4.44 -10.14
C PHE A 143 6.69 -5.47 -10.11
N GLY A 144 7.21 -5.81 -8.90
CA GLY A 144 8.22 -6.86 -8.76
C GLY A 144 7.73 -8.22 -9.26
N LYS A 145 6.51 -8.61 -8.87
CA LYS A 145 5.92 -9.88 -9.32
C LYS A 145 5.68 -9.96 -10.83
N LEU A 146 5.50 -8.83 -11.51
CA LEU A 146 5.42 -8.78 -12.96
C LEU A 146 6.81 -8.84 -13.59
N LYS A 147 7.75 -8.06 -13.07
CA LYS A 147 9.14 -7.97 -13.57
C LYS A 147 9.88 -9.33 -13.51
N TYR A 148 9.61 -10.10 -12.45
CA TYR A 148 10.24 -11.42 -12.21
C TYR A 148 9.28 -12.59 -12.43
N SER A 149 8.21 -12.39 -13.20
CA SER A 149 7.28 -13.46 -13.55
C SER A 149 7.94 -14.48 -14.48
N GLU A 150 7.60 -15.76 -14.35
CA GLU A 150 7.94 -16.78 -15.35
C GLU A 150 7.26 -16.54 -16.69
N ASP A 151 6.11 -15.86 -16.68
CA ASP A 151 5.38 -15.45 -17.89
C ASP A 151 6.07 -14.24 -18.54
N LYS A 152 6.69 -14.46 -19.69
CA LYS A 152 7.37 -13.42 -20.48
C LYS A 152 6.45 -12.26 -20.88
N GLN A 153 5.16 -12.51 -21.01
CA GLN A 153 4.20 -11.44 -21.31
C GLN A 153 4.05 -10.48 -20.14
N GLN A 154 4.04 -11.00 -18.91
CA GLN A 154 3.97 -10.16 -17.71
C GLN A 154 5.25 -9.33 -17.51
N GLN A 155 6.42 -9.88 -17.88
CA GLN A 155 7.67 -9.11 -17.88
C GLN A 155 7.57 -7.89 -18.82
N LYS A 156 7.04 -8.07 -20.05
CA LYS A 156 6.81 -6.96 -20.99
C LYS A 156 5.88 -5.90 -20.47
N TRP A 157 4.87 -6.28 -19.66
CA TRP A 157 4.00 -5.27 -19.02
C TRP A 157 4.78 -4.41 -18.03
N ALA A 158 5.64 -5.01 -17.21
CA ALA A 158 6.48 -4.27 -16.27
C ALA A 158 7.50 -3.37 -17.00
N GLU A 159 8.08 -3.84 -18.09
CA GLU A 159 9.03 -3.09 -18.92
C GLU A 159 8.41 -1.83 -19.55
N ALA A 160 7.11 -1.83 -19.80
CA ALA A 160 6.39 -0.72 -20.44
C ALA A 160 6.10 0.46 -19.51
N VAL A 161 6.35 0.33 -18.21
CA VAL A 161 5.98 1.35 -17.22
C VAL A 161 7.18 1.79 -16.37
N ASN A 162 7.17 3.06 -15.94
CA ASN A 162 7.98 3.58 -14.85
C ASN A 162 7.21 3.42 -13.54
N LEU A 163 7.93 3.05 -12.47
CA LEU A 163 7.40 3.03 -11.10
C LEU A 163 7.75 4.36 -10.43
N ILE A 164 6.75 5.02 -9.83
CA ILE A 164 6.87 6.34 -9.20
C ILE A 164 6.34 6.23 -7.77
N PHE A 165 7.20 6.50 -6.79
CA PHE A 165 6.76 6.76 -5.42
C PHE A 165 6.22 8.19 -5.35
N PRO A 166 4.95 8.39 -5.00
CA PRO A 166 4.39 9.73 -4.92
C PRO A 166 4.83 10.47 -3.65
N ASN A 167 4.76 11.81 -3.68
CA ASN A 167 4.96 12.67 -2.51
C ASN A 167 6.35 12.55 -1.88
N GLN A 168 7.41 12.62 -2.70
CA GLN A 168 8.80 12.44 -2.25
C GLN A 168 9.60 13.74 -2.18
N GLU A 169 9.02 14.90 -2.49
CA GLU A 169 9.71 16.19 -2.38
C GLU A 169 9.84 16.63 -0.92
N LYS A 170 10.79 17.52 -0.62
CA LYS A 170 11.19 17.92 0.73
C LYS A 170 10.04 18.30 1.69
N ASN A 171 8.95 18.84 1.17
CA ASN A 171 7.80 19.29 1.96
C ASN A 171 6.56 18.42 1.72
N ASP A 172 6.71 17.30 1.06
CA ASP A 172 5.62 16.37 0.81
C ASP A 172 5.36 15.47 2.03
N ARG A 173 4.15 14.90 2.05
CA ARG A 173 3.71 14.02 3.15
C ARG A 173 4.33 12.63 3.15
N GLY A 174 5.00 12.24 2.07
CA GLY A 174 5.47 10.88 1.86
C GLY A 174 4.45 9.98 1.18
N ALA A 175 4.90 8.80 0.76
CA ALA A 175 4.08 7.80 0.11
C ALA A 175 3.20 7.06 1.12
N HIS A 176 1.94 6.81 0.75
CA HIS A 176 1.05 6.00 1.58
C HIS A 176 1.58 4.56 1.71
N MET A 177 1.87 4.17 2.94
CA MET A 177 2.30 2.82 3.28
C MET A 177 1.14 2.00 3.85
N ASN A 178 1.20 0.71 3.59
CA ASN A 178 0.30 -0.28 4.16
C ASN A 178 1.13 -1.42 4.74
N ILE A 179 0.53 -2.22 5.61
CA ILE A 179 1.22 -3.32 6.29
C ILE A 179 0.55 -4.67 6.02
N SER A 180 1.35 -5.74 6.07
CA SER A 180 0.90 -7.06 6.43
C SER A 180 1.31 -7.32 7.87
N GLY A 181 0.47 -7.99 8.64
CA GLY A 181 0.76 -8.22 10.04
C GLY A 181 0.00 -9.40 10.61
N GLY A 182 0.20 -9.64 11.89
CA GLY A 182 -0.42 -10.72 12.63
C GLY A 182 -0.65 -10.38 14.10
N GLY A 183 -1.47 -11.19 14.74
CA GLY A 183 -1.76 -11.17 16.17
C GLY A 183 -2.18 -12.56 16.62
N VAL A 184 -2.31 -12.76 17.92
CA VAL A 184 -2.74 -14.03 18.51
C VAL A 184 -4.24 -13.98 18.75
N ALA A 185 -4.98 -14.94 18.18
CA ALA A 185 -6.44 -15.02 18.36
C ALA A 185 -6.80 -15.24 19.82
N ILE A 186 -7.91 -14.64 20.27
CA ILE A 186 -8.33 -14.65 21.70
C ILE A 186 -8.46 -16.06 22.29
N HIS A 187 -8.89 -17.03 21.48
CA HIS A 187 -9.06 -18.43 21.90
C HIS A 187 -7.88 -19.35 21.53
N SER A 188 -6.73 -18.77 21.12
CA SER A 188 -5.54 -19.60 20.82
C SER A 188 -5.03 -20.29 22.09
N LYS A 189 -4.92 -21.62 22.03
CA LYS A 189 -4.36 -22.44 23.11
C LYS A 189 -2.83 -22.49 23.07
N ASN A 190 -2.22 -22.14 21.94
CA ASN A 190 -0.77 -22.18 21.70
C ASN A 190 -0.18 -20.78 21.62
N LYS A 191 -0.49 -19.93 22.61
CA LYS A 191 -0.09 -18.52 22.63
C LYS A 191 1.41 -18.34 22.49
N ASP A 192 2.20 -19.08 23.26
CA ASP A 192 3.65 -18.94 23.28
C ASP A 192 4.27 -19.28 21.90
N ASN A 193 3.84 -20.37 21.29
CA ASN A 193 4.29 -20.72 19.94
C ASN A 193 3.87 -19.68 18.88
N ALA A 194 2.70 -19.09 19.05
CA ALA A 194 2.24 -18.01 18.14
C ALA A 194 3.09 -16.75 18.33
N ILE A 195 3.49 -16.41 19.55
CA ILE A 195 4.40 -15.30 19.83
C ILE A 195 5.78 -15.59 19.22
N MET A 196 6.36 -16.76 19.46
CA MET A 196 7.63 -17.19 18.85
C MET A 196 7.60 -17.09 17.33
N LEU A 197 6.49 -17.45 16.68
CA LEU A 197 6.34 -17.30 15.24
C LEU A 197 6.34 -15.82 14.82
N LEU A 198 5.66 -14.94 15.54
CA LEU A 198 5.66 -13.49 15.24
C LEU A 198 7.05 -12.89 15.45
N GLU A 199 7.76 -13.29 16.51
CA GLU A 199 9.15 -12.90 16.76
C GLU A 199 10.05 -13.30 15.60
N PHE A 200 10.04 -14.58 15.21
CA PHE A 200 10.78 -15.10 14.06
C PHE A 200 10.47 -14.34 12.77
N LEU A 201 9.19 -14.00 12.53
CA LEU A 201 8.78 -13.23 11.34
C LEU A 201 9.26 -11.76 11.38
N SER A 202 9.64 -11.23 12.54
CA SER A 202 10.21 -9.89 12.71
C SER A 202 11.74 -9.85 12.64
N GLU A 203 12.41 -11.02 12.63
CA GLU A 203 13.86 -11.15 12.59
C GLU A 203 14.43 -11.06 11.18
N GLU A 204 15.74 -10.87 11.09
CA GLU A 204 16.49 -10.58 9.85
C GLU A 204 16.20 -11.59 8.73
N MET A 205 16.24 -12.90 9.02
CA MET A 205 16.02 -13.94 8.00
C MET A 205 14.65 -13.76 7.31
N SER A 206 13.59 -13.62 8.11
CA SER A 206 12.23 -13.48 7.59
C SER A 206 12.02 -12.15 6.88
N GLN A 207 12.55 -11.07 7.43
CA GLN A 207 12.44 -9.74 6.85
C GLN A 207 13.15 -9.66 5.48
N ASN A 208 14.32 -10.29 5.35
CA ASN A 208 15.00 -10.44 4.07
C ASN A 208 14.21 -11.26 3.05
N LEU A 209 13.50 -12.31 3.49
CA LEU A 209 12.62 -13.10 2.60
C LEU A 209 11.42 -12.28 2.12
N TYR A 210 10.81 -11.43 2.95
CA TYR A 210 9.76 -10.51 2.50
C TYR A 210 10.26 -9.60 1.38
N GLY A 211 11.46 -9.04 1.50
CA GLY A 211 12.06 -8.19 0.48
C GLY A 211 12.36 -8.92 -0.81
N LYS A 212 12.99 -10.10 -0.72
CA LYS A 212 13.46 -10.86 -1.90
C LYS A 212 12.34 -11.58 -2.66
N ILE A 213 11.35 -12.14 -1.94
CA ILE A 213 10.32 -12.99 -2.55
C ILE A 213 9.02 -12.22 -2.80
N ASN A 214 8.63 -11.38 -1.83
CA ASN A 214 7.37 -10.65 -1.89
C ASN A 214 7.50 -9.22 -2.39
N PHE A 215 8.72 -8.67 -2.48
CA PHE A 215 8.96 -7.27 -2.82
C PHE A 215 8.26 -6.30 -1.86
N GLU A 216 8.23 -6.66 -0.57
CA GLU A 216 7.71 -5.83 0.52
C GLU A 216 8.87 -5.32 1.38
N TYR A 217 8.76 -4.09 1.89
CA TYR A 217 9.79 -3.46 2.72
C TYR A 217 9.81 -4.05 4.13
N PRO A 218 10.98 -4.18 4.77
CA PRO A 218 11.07 -4.63 6.15
C PRO A 218 10.40 -3.63 7.10
N VAL A 219 9.86 -4.14 8.21
CA VAL A 219 9.36 -3.31 9.31
C VAL A 219 10.43 -3.04 10.35
N ASN A 220 11.40 -3.94 10.50
CA ASN A 220 12.52 -3.79 11.40
C ASN A 220 13.48 -2.74 10.84
N PRO A 221 13.71 -1.61 11.55
CA PRO A 221 14.52 -0.52 11.06
C PRO A 221 16.02 -0.83 10.96
N SER A 222 16.46 -1.95 11.58
CA SER A 222 17.86 -2.40 11.50
C SER A 222 18.15 -3.21 10.22
N ILE A 223 17.13 -3.48 9.40
CA ILE A 223 17.26 -4.34 8.22
C ILE A 223 17.05 -3.51 6.96
N GLU A 224 18.08 -3.50 6.12
CA GLU A 224 18.04 -2.79 4.85
C GLU A 224 17.09 -3.48 3.85
N PRO A 225 16.38 -2.71 3.01
CA PRO A 225 15.62 -3.28 1.91
C PRO A 225 16.51 -4.11 0.98
N SER A 226 15.92 -5.13 0.32
CA SER A 226 16.66 -5.90 -0.70
C SER A 226 17.20 -4.98 -1.80
N GLU A 227 18.28 -5.39 -2.48
CA GLU A 227 18.90 -4.63 -3.60
C GLU A 227 17.85 -4.21 -4.65
N GLU A 228 16.91 -5.08 -4.95
CA GLU A 228 15.84 -4.78 -5.91
C GLU A 228 14.93 -3.64 -5.41
N LEU A 229 14.52 -3.70 -4.15
CA LEU A 229 13.70 -2.63 -3.55
C LEU A 229 14.47 -1.32 -3.43
N ALA A 230 15.73 -1.38 -3.06
CA ALA A 230 16.62 -0.22 -3.00
C ALA A 230 16.81 0.39 -4.41
N GLY A 231 16.93 -0.45 -5.45
CA GLY A 231 17.01 -0.02 -6.84
C GLY A 231 15.75 0.69 -7.36
N TRP A 232 14.57 0.44 -6.77
CA TRP A 232 13.35 1.21 -7.08
C TRP A 232 13.28 2.53 -6.32
N GLY A 233 14.04 2.66 -5.25
CA GLY A 233 14.06 3.77 -4.29
C GLY A 233 13.51 3.36 -2.93
N ILE A 234 14.02 4.02 -1.90
CA ILE A 234 13.51 3.90 -0.52
C ILE A 234 12.58 5.08 -0.30
N PRO A 235 11.24 4.87 -0.27
CA PRO A 235 10.32 5.99 -0.19
C PRO A 235 10.36 6.67 1.18
N ILE A 236 10.24 7.98 1.18
CA ILE A 236 9.80 8.73 2.36
C ILE A 236 8.37 8.28 2.66
N GLU A 237 8.16 7.73 3.83
CA GLU A 237 6.88 7.19 4.26
C GLU A 237 5.96 8.28 4.81
N ASP A 238 4.67 8.17 4.53
CA ASP A 238 3.64 8.98 5.16
C ASP A 238 3.63 8.72 6.67
N LYS A 239 3.68 9.77 7.47
CA LYS A 239 3.72 9.71 8.94
C LYS A 239 2.34 9.51 9.59
N ILE A 240 1.29 9.34 8.80
CA ILE A 240 -0.06 9.11 9.34
C ILE A 240 -0.08 7.74 10.04
N PRO A 241 -0.47 7.68 11.33
CA PRO A 241 -0.55 6.42 12.03
C PRO A 241 -1.49 5.43 11.35
N ILE A 242 -1.09 4.18 11.26
CA ILE A 242 -1.88 3.12 10.61
C ILE A 242 -3.27 3.00 11.22
N ILE A 243 -3.40 3.18 12.54
CA ILE A 243 -4.70 3.15 13.23
C ILE A 243 -5.63 4.25 12.72
N LYS A 244 -5.10 5.46 12.48
CA LYS A 244 -5.89 6.58 11.95
C LYS A 244 -6.46 6.28 10.56
N ILE A 245 -5.70 5.62 9.73
CA ILE A 245 -6.16 5.17 8.41
C ILE A 245 -7.29 4.13 8.54
N ALA A 246 -7.19 3.23 9.52
CA ALA A 246 -8.23 2.23 9.76
C ALA A 246 -9.54 2.88 10.26
N GLU A 247 -9.45 3.81 11.21
CA GLU A 247 -10.60 4.59 11.71
C GLU A 247 -11.34 5.35 10.61
N LEU A 248 -10.60 5.89 9.63
CA LEU A 248 -11.16 6.62 8.50
C LEU A 248 -11.70 5.72 7.39
N GLY A 249 -11.54 4.40 7.48
CA GLY A 249 -12.01 3.43 6.49
C GLY A 249 -13.50 3.55 6.14
N PRO A 250 -14.42 3.65 7.11
CA PRO A 250 -15.86 3.84 6.84
C PRO A 250 -16.16 5.14 6.09
N LEU A 251 -15.51 6.24 6.44
CA LEU A 251 -15.67 7.52 5.74
C LEU A 251 -15.11 7.46 4.32
N ALA A 252 -13.94 6.84 4.16
CA ALA A 252 -13.34 6.61 2.85
C ALA A 252 -14.27 5.82 1.93
N GLN A 253 -14.93 4.76 2.45
CA GLN A 253 -15.91 4.00 1.67
C GLN A 253 -17.09 4.87 1.24
N LYS A 254 -17.66 5.68 2.13
CA LYS A 254 -18.77 6.60 1.80
C LYS A 254 -18.40 7.58 0.66
N ILE A 255 -17.20 8.14 0.69
CA ILE A 255 -16.73 9.03 -0.38
C ILE A 255 -16.56 8.26 -1.68
N ILE A 256 -15.94 7.09 -1.65
CA ILE A 256 -15.75 6.21 -2.82
C ILE A 256 -17.10 5.92 -3.49
N ASP A 257 -18.12 5.58 -2.69
CA ASP A 257 -19.46 5.28 -3.20
C ASP A 257 -20.13 6.53 -3.81
N ARG A 258 -19.99 7.69 -3.16
CA ARG A 258 -20.54 8.96 -3.67
C ARG A 258 -19.96 9.40 -5.00
N VAL A 259 -18.63 9.22 -5.18
CA VAL A 259 -17.95 9.65 -6.41
C VAL A 259 -17.95 8.58 -7.50
N GLY A 260 -18.37 7.35 -7.21
CA GLY A 260 -18.43 6.25 -8.17
C GLY A 260 -17.07 5.65 -8.53
N TRP A 261 -16.14 5.64 -7.59
CA TRP A 261 -14.81 5.07 -7.83
C TRP A 261 -14.77 3.56 -7.86
#